data_7771f630a115a69153719bb7b1524821
#
_entry.id   7771f630a115a69153719bb7b1524821
#
_cell.length_a   1.000
_cell.length_b   1.000
_cell.length_c   1.000
_cell.angle_alpha   90.00
_cell.angle_beta   90.00
_cell.angle_gamma   90.00
#
_symmetry.space_group_name_H-M   'P 1'
#
loop_
_entity.id
_entity.type
_entity.pdbx_description
1 polymer ?
#
loop_
_entity_poly.entity_id
_entity_poly.type
_entity_poly.pdbx_seq_one_letter_code
_entity_poly.pdbx_strand_id
1 'polypeptide(L)'
;MKTFGFIPSLITSKTVRFKAPRSMNLPKKYSYRPFLSPVTNQGTQPFCIPHSIATWLNWRENIKTGVKIDNHIRYEDIYYSKKTQGYEGMTYQDAFDYLKNKGVKSDKGKLKITTPALIPNEELLKAALIANGPCFGALPVYNSESPTFWKRTGGSPEGWHSIAIVGWNEEGYIIRNSWGVSFGDRGYITIPYSDVISFREIWTILG
;
A
#
# COMPACT_ATOMS: atom_id res chain seq x y z
N MET A 1 -7.96 -9.38 -18.20
CA MET A 1 -7.03 -8.23 -18.21
C MET A 1 -7.12 -7.58 -16.85
N LYS A 2 -5.98 -7.28 -16.21
CA LYS A 2 -5.97 -6.60 -14.90
C LYS A 2 -6.26 -5.11 -15.11
N THR A 3 -7.08 -4.52 -14.23
CA THR A 3 -7.35 -3.09 -14.26
C THR A 3 -6.47 -2.38 -13.23
N PHE A 4 -5.82 -1.29 -13.62
CA PHE A 4 -4.93 -0.51 -12.75
C PHE A 4 -5.67 0.71 -12.23
N GLY A 5 -5.85 0.76 -10.92
CA GLY A 5 -6.74 1.73 -10.26
C GLY A 5 -6.04 2.88 -9.57
N PHE A 6 -4.75 3.14 -9.84
CA PHE A 6 -4.03 4.24 -9.21
C PHE A 6 -4.00 5.48 -10.11
N ILE A 7 -4.38 6.62 -9.52
CA ILE A 7 -4.21 7.96 -10.09
C ILE A 7 -3.26 8.73 -9.17
N PRO A 8 -2.23 9.44 -9.69
CA PRO A 8 -1.31 10.23 -8.86
C PRO A 8 -2.03 11.26 -8.00
N SER A 9 -1.63 11.36 -6.73
CA SER A 9 -2.16 12.34 -5.79
C SER A 9 -1.61 13.74 -6.08
N LEU A 10 -2.41 14.78 -5.81
CA LEU A 10 -1.93 16.17 -5.84
C LEU A 10 -1.11 16.44 -4.58
N ILE A 11 0.21 16.42 -4.71
CA ILE A 11 1.14 16.73 -3.62
C ILE A 11 1.39 18.22 -3.58
N THR A 12 1.09 18.87 -2.45
CA THR A 12 1.23 20.31 -2.24
C THR A 12 2.13 20.61 -1.04
N SER A 13 2.38 21.89 -0.78
CA SER A 13 3.07 22.35 0.43
C SER A 13 2.33 21.98 1.73
N LYS A 14 1.01 21.77 1.66
CA LYS A 14 0.17 21.33 2.80
C LYS A 14 0.20 19.81 3.04
N THR A 15 0.76 19.04 2.12
CA THR A 15 0.87 17.58 2.28
C THR A 15 1.77 17.26 3.47
N VAL A 16 1.25 16.54 4.45
CA VAL A 16 2.03 16.08 5.61
C VAL A 16 3.13 15.13 5.14
N ARG A 17 4.35 15.37 5.59
CA ARG A 17 5.51 14.52 5.29
C ARG A 17 5.98 13.79 6.53
N PHE A 18 6.29 12.51 6.38
CA PHE A 18 6.87 11.71 7.44
C PHE A 18 8.26 12.26 7.81
N LYS A 19 8.52 12.30 9.12
CA LYS A 19 9.82 12.62 9.70
C LYS A 19 10.21 11.49 10.64
N ALA A 20 11.38 10.91 10.45
CA ALA A 20 11.86 9.88 11.36
C ALA A 20 12.16 10.47 12.75
N PRO A 21 12.00 9.68 13.82
CA PRO A 21 12.57 9.99 15.13
C PRO A 21 14.07 10.24 15.03
N ARG A 22 14.62 11.07 15.95
CA ARG A 22 16.05 11.48 15.92
C ARG A 22 17.03 10.31 15.98
N SER A 23 16.67 9.23 16.65
CA SER A 23 17.45 7.99 16.67
C SER A 23 16.51 6.79 16.55
N MET A 24 16.79 5.90 15.62
CA MET A 24 16.07 4.66 15.45
C MET A 24 17.05 3.55 15.07
N ASN A 25 17.09 2.50 15.89
CA ASN A 25 17.88 1.32 15.56
C ASN A 25 17.07 0.47 14.56
N LEU A 26 17.53 0.41 13.32
CA LEU A 26 16.88 -0.35 12.26
C LEU A 26 17.50 -1.75 12.18
N PRO A 27 16.71 -2.83 12.32
CA PRO A 27 17.22 -4.20 12.17
C PRO A 27 17.67 -4.44 10.72
N LYS A 28 18.59 -5.41 10.53
CA LYS A 28 19.06 -5.78 9.18
C LYS A 28 17.92 -6.27 8.27
N LYS A 29 16.93 -6.96 8.86
CA LYS A 29 15.71 -7.42 8.17
C LYS A 29 14.51 -7.29 9.10
N TYR A 30 13.35 -7.07 8.51
CA TYR A 30 12.08 -6.97 9.23
C TYR A 30 10.91 -7.32 8.31
N SER A 31 9.86 -7.96 8.85
CA SER A 31 8.68 -8.28 8.05
C SER A 31 7.42 -8.34 8.91
N TYR A 32 6.38 -7.69 8.43
CA TYR A 32 5.02 -7.81 8.98
C TYR A 32 4.28 -9.03 8.46
N ARG A 33 4.80 -9.76 7.46
CA ARG A 33 4.16 -10.94 6.85
C ARG A 33 3.57 -11.92 7.88
N PRO A 34 4.22 -12.21 9.03
CA PRO A 34 3.64 -13.07 10.06
C PRO A 34 2.40 -12.52 10.76
N PHE A 35 2.12 -11.24 10.66
CA PHE A 35 1.03 -10.54 11.36
C PHE A 35 -0.10 -10.08 10.42
N LEU A 36 0.02 -10.38 9.11
CA LEU A 36 -0.95 -9.96 8.12
C LEU A 36 -2.03 -11.01 7.90
N SER A 37 -3.23 -10.55 7.55
CA SER A 37 -4.32 -11.38 7.03
C SER A 37 -3.91 -12.13 5.75
N PRO A 38 -4.65 -13.13 5.30
CA PRO A 38 -4.42 -13.77 4.00
C PRO A 38 -4.36 -12.74 2.86
N VAL A 39 -3.55 -13.04 1.82
CA VAL A 39 -3.44 -12.18 0.63
C VAL A 39 -4.77 -12.17 -0.11
N THR A 40 -5.20 -10.97 -0.49
CA THR A 40 -6.44 -10.75 -1.23
C THR A 40 -6.24 -10.72 -2.74
N ASN A 41 -7.32 -10.85 -3.51
CA ASN A 41 -7.31 -10.72 -4.95
C ASN A 41 -8.36 -9.70 -5.38
N GLN A 42 -7.91 -8.59 -5.99
CA GLN A 42 -8.80 -7.56 -6.52
C GLN A 42 -9.50 -7.97 -7.83
N GLY A 43 -9.08 -9.09 -8.44
CA GLY A 43 -9.62 -9.54 -9.73
C GLY A 43 -9.39 -8.52 -10.84
N THR A 44 -10.47 -8.19 -11.55
CA THR A 44 -10.46 -7.16 -12.60
C THR A 44 -10.89 -5.77 -12.11
N GLN A 45 -11.10 -5.61 -10.80
CA GLN A 45 -11.55 -4.33 -10.24
C GLN A 45 -10.39 -3.36 -10.03
N PRO A 46 -10.59 -2.04 -10.21
CA PRO A 46 -9.55 -1.01 -10.01
C PRO A 46 -9.33 -0.67 -8.52
N PHE A 47 -9.30 -1.67 -7.63
CA PHE A 47 -9.30 -1.53 -6.17
C PHE A 47 -7.91 -1.63 -5.54
N CYS A 48 -6.83 -1.40 -6.29
CA CYS A 48 -5.47 -1.55 -5.76
C CYS A 48 -5.21 -0.64 -4.54
N ILE A 49 -5.67 0.61 -4.55
CA ILE A 49 -5.53 1.53 -3.39
C ILE A 49 -6.32 1.03 -2.19
N PRO A 50 -7.63 0.70 -2.28
CA PRO A 50 -8.35 0.07 -1.18
C PRO A 50 -7.64 -1.14 -0.58
N HIS A 51 -7.14 -2.07 -1.42
CA HIS A 51 -6.44 -3.27 -0.96
C HIS A 51 -5.11 -2.97 -0.26
N SER A 52 -4.32 -2.03 -0.77
CA SER A 52 -3.05 -1.66 -0.15
C SER A 52 -3.26 -1.00 1.22
N ILE A 53 -4.22 -0.07 1.35
CA ILE A 53 -4.53 0.57 2.63
C ILE A 53 -5.18 -0.42 3.61
N ALA A 54 -6.04 -1.32 3.13
CA ALA A 54 -6.66 -2.36 3.96
C ALA A 54 -5.62 -3.30 4.58
N THR A 55 -4.46 -3.48 3.95
CA THR A 55 -3.33 -4.21 4.57
C THR A 55 -2.91 -3.56 5.89
N TRP A 56 -2.81 -2.23 5.93
CA TRP A 56 -2.50 -1.49 7.16
C TRP A 56 -3.64 -1.55 8.18
N LEU A 57 -4.89 -1.40 7.74
CA LEU A 57 -6.06 -1.48 8.62
C LEU A 57 -6.17 -2.86 9.28
N ASN A 58 -6.04 -3.94 8.51
CA ASN A 58 -6.06 -5.31 9.03
C ASN A 58 -4.88 -5.57 9.97
N TRP A 59 -3.67 -5.14 9.60
CA TRP A 59 -2.49 -5.27 10.45
C TRP A 59 -2.72 -4.60 11.81
N ARG A 60 -3.21 -3.36 11.83
CA ARG A 60 -3.45 -2.60 13.06
C ARG A 60 -4.44 -3.30 13.98
N GLU A 61 -5.52 -3.87 13.44
CA GLU A 61 -6.49 -4.59 14.25
C GLU A 61 -5.93 -5.96 14.71
N ASN A 62 -5.20 -6.64 13.86
CA ASN A 62 -4.62 -7.94 14.18
C ASN A 62 -3.54 -7.87 15.28
N ILE A 63 -2.71 -6.83 15.30
CA ILE A 63 -1.72 -6.66 16.39
C ILE A 63 -2.38 -6.37 17.74
N LYS A 64 -3.53 -5.70 17.78
CA LYS A 64 -4.29 -5.46 19.02
C LYS A 64 -4.87 -6.74 19.62
N THR A 65 -5.27 -7.66 18.76
CA THR A 65 -5.99 -8.88 19.15
C THR A 65 -5.12 -10.12 19.16
N GLY A 66 -3.92 -10.07 18.58
CA GLY A 66 -3.04 -11.22 18.39
C GLY A 66 -3.54 -12.22 17.33
N VAL A 67 -4.60 -11.91 16.61
CA VAL A 67 -5.26 -12.81 15.65
C VAL A 67 -5.00 -12.33 14.22
N LYS A 68 -4.68 -13.27 13.32
CA LYS A 68 -4.38 -12.99 11.90
C LYS A 68 -5.60 -13.29 11.03
N ILE A 69 -6.58 -12.41 11.07
CA ILE A 69 -7.81 -12.57 10.30
C ILE A 69 -7.96 -11.45 9.27
N ASP A 70 -8.74 -11.71 8.24
CA ASP A 70 -9.32 -10.66 7.42
C ASP A 70 -10.53 -10.12 8.17
N ASN A 71 -10.53 -8.82 8.44
CA ASN A 71 -11.64 -8.14 9.09
C ASN A 71 -12.75 -7.74 8.10
N HIS A 72 -12.81 -8.37 6.95
CA HIS A 72 -13.80 -8.16 5.87
C HIS A 72 -14.04 -6.67 5.58
N ILE A 73 -12.92 -5.97 5.29
CA ILE A 73 -12.97 -4.55 4.92
C ILE A 73 -13.69 -4.41 3.59
N ARG A 74 -14.67 -3.52 3.54
CA ARG A 74 -15.41 -3.24 2.32
C ARG A 74 -14.62 -2.33 1.39
N TYR A 75 -13.83 -2.93 0.49
CA TYR A 75 -12.99 -2.22 -0.47
C TYR A 75 -13.79 -1.29 -1.39
N GLU A 76 -15.00 -1.70 -1.75
CA GLU A 76 -15.94 -0.96 -2.57
C GLU A 76 -16.31 0.38 -1.94
N ASP A 77 -16.56 0.41 -0.63
CA ASP A 77 -16.95 1.63 0.08
C ASP A 77 -15.82 2.69 0.00
N ILE A 78 -14.56 2.25 -0.01
CA ILE A 78 -13.39 3.14 -0.19
C ILE A 78 -13.34 3.61 -1.64
N TYR A 79 -13.45 2.71 -2.61
CA TYR A 79 -13.33 3.05 -4.03
C TYR A 79 -14.42 3.99 -4.52
N TYR A 80 -15.69 3.68 -4.20
CA TYR A 80 -16.83 4.50 -4.65
C TYR A 80 -16.95 5.83 -3.90
N SER A 81 -16.14 6.08 -2.88
CA SER A 81 -16.05 7.39 -2.22
C SER A 81 -15.24 8.41 -3.01
N LYS A 82 -14.55 8.02 -4.08
CA LYS A 82 -13.69 8.89 -4.88
C LYS A 82 -14.44 10.09 -5.43
N LYS A 83 -13.77 11.23 -5.43
CA LYS A 83 -14.28 12.48 -6.02
C LYS A 83 -13.88 12.62 -7.50
N THR A 84 -12.81 11.94 -7.90
CA THR A 84 -12.32 11.93 -9.28
C THR A 84 -13.31 11.20 -10.17
N GLN A 85 -13.93 11.93 -11.12
CA GLN A 85 -14.89 11.37 -12.07
C GLN A 85 -14.26 11.20 -13.45
N GLY A 86 -14.84 10.33 -14.28
CA GLY A 86 -14.41 10.12 -15.68
C GLY A 86 -13.18 9.21 -15.85
N TYR A 87 -12.60 8.68 -14.77
CA TYR A 87 -11.46 7.76 -14.84
C TYR A 87 -11.72 6.49 -14.03
N GLU A 88 -11.28 5.35 -14.56
CA GLU A 88 -11.12 4.14 -13.76
C GLU A 88 -9.90 4.33 -12.85
N GLY A 89 -10.13 4.24 -11.52
CA GLY A 89 -9.10 4.45 -10.52
C GLY A 89 -9.47 5.50 -9.49
N MET A 90 -8.57 5.72 -8.54
CA MET A 90 -8.69 6.76 -7.51
C MET A 90 -7.31 7.25 -7.08
N THR A 91 -7.26 8.38 -6.36
CA THR A 91 -6.06 8.87 -5.70
C THR A 91 -5.95 8.33 -4.27
N TYR A 92 -4.76 8.31 -3.69
CA TYR A 92 -4.64 8.08 -2.24
C TYR A 92 -5.37 9.15 -1.43
N GLN A 93 -5.40 10.39 -1.91
CA GLN A 93 -6.06 11.49 -1.22
C GLN A 93 -7.57 11.24 -1.06
N ASP A 94 -8.24 10.73 -2.10
CA ASP A 94 -9.67 10.38 -2.02
C ASP A 94 -9.91 9.29 -0.96
N ALA A 95 -9.07 8.25 -0.95
CA ALA A 95 -9.16 7.17 0.03
C ALA A 95 -8.91 7.69 1.47
N PHE A 96 -7.91 8.55 1.66
CA PHE A 96 -7.59 9.13 2.97
C PHE A 96 -8.71 10.02 3.49
N ASP A 97 -9.26 10.89 2.64
CA ASP A 97 -10.38 11.76 3.01
C ASP A 97 -11.59 10.94 3.50
N TYR A 98 -11.92 9.88 2.78
CA TYR A 98 -12.99 8.98 3.18
C TYR A 98 -12.69 8.27 4.51
N LEU A 99 -11.52 7.66 4.62
CA LEU A 99 -11.14 6.87 5.79
C LEU A 99 -10.97 7.72 7.05
N LYS A 100 -10.48 8.96 6.94
CA LYS A 100 -10.40 9.90 8.07
C LYS A 100 -11.77 10.34 8.53
N ASN A 101 -12.62 10.79 7.62
CA ASN A 101 -13.87 11.45 7.96
C ASN A 101 -14.96 10.42 8.25
N LYS A 102 -15.17 9.44 7.39
CA LYS A 102 -16.26 8.48 7.49
C LYS A 102 -15.84 7.11 8.01
N GLY A 103 -14.64 6.65 7.61
CA GLY A 103 -14.18 5.29 7.91
C GLY A 103 -14.89 4.23 7.08
N VAL A 104 -14.33 3.03 7.04
CA VAL A 104 -14.82 1.88 6.28
C VAL A 104 -15.43 0.82 7.20
N LYS A 105 -16.47 0.15 6.73
CA LYS A 105 -17.10 -0.98 7.45
C LYS A 105 -16.20 -2.20 7.46
N SER A 106 -16.20 -2.91 8.59
CA SER A 106 -15.50 -4.19 8.81
C SER A 106 -16.25 -5.00 9.86
N ASP A 107 -15.82 -6.24 10.13
CA ASP A 107 -16.35 -7.07 11.21
C ASP A 107 -16.05 -6.46 12.61
N LYS A 108 -15.06 -5.60 12.72
CA LYS A 108 -14.73 -4.85 13.97
C LYS A 108 -15.43 -3.50 14.07
N GLY A 109 -16.48 -3.30 13.27
CA GLY A 109 -17.18 -2.04 13.16
C GLY A 109 -16.53 -1.10 12.16
N LYS A 110 -16.53 0.19 12.44
CA LYS A 110 -16.06 1.21 11.52
C LYS A 110 -14.60 1.55 11.78
N LEU A 111 -13.71 1.22 10.83
CA LEU A 111 -12.29 1.51 10.91
C LEU A 111 -11.98 2.86 10.27
N LYS A 112 -11.17 3.67 10.94
CA LYS A 112 -10.68 4.97 10.49
C LYS A 112 -9.17 5.00 10.50
N ILE A 113 -8.59 5.92 9.73
CA ILE A 113 -7.18 6.27 9.81
C ILE A 113 -7.00 7.62 10.52
N THR A 114 -5.81 7.85 11.02
CA THR A 114 -5.37 9.11 11.61
C THR A 114 -4.82 10.05 10.52
N THR A 115 -3.55 10.35 10.53
CA THR A 115 -2.94 11.31 9.61
C THR A 115 -2.08 10.57 8.57
N PRO A 116 -2.47 10.57 7.29
CA PRO A 116 -1.59 10.10 6.24
C PRO A 116 -0.42 11.04 6.07
N ALA A 117 0.77 10.48 5.84
CA ALA A 117 2.00 11.22 5.62
C ALA A 117 2.77 10.64 4.43
N LEU A 118 3.19 11.51 3.52
CA LEU A 118 4.07 11.17 2.41
C LEU A 118 5.46 10.86 2.94
N ILE A 119 6.06 9.78 2.47
CA ILE A 119 7.45 9.43 2.73
C ILE A 119 8.29 10.11 1.64
N PRO A 120 9.11 11.12 1.99
CA PRO A 120 9.73 12.00 0.99
C PRO A 120 10.90 11.35 0.24
N ASN A 121 11.52 10.33 0.80
CA ASN A 121 12.64 9.60 0.21
C ASN A 121 12.74 8.18 0.77
N GLU A 122 13.56 7.34 0.13
CA GLU A 122 13.77 5.94 0.49
C GLU A 122 14.39 5.78 1.89
N GLU A 123 15.30 6.66 2.28
CA GLU A 123 16.02 6.57 3.56
C GLU A 123 15.06 6.53 4.75
N LEU A 124 13.90 7.19 4.61
CA LEU A 124 12.86 7.25 5.63
C LEU A 124 11.88 6.07 5.58
N LEU A 125 11.90 5.23 4.54
CA LEU A 125 10.91 4.17 4.37
C LEU A 125 11.03 3.08 5.46
N LYS A 126 12.25 2.64 5.78
CA LYS A 126 12.46 1.66 6.87
C LYS A 126 12.03 2.21 8.23
N ALA A 127 12.33 3.48 8.49
CA ALA A 127 11.91 4.16 9.71
C ALA A 127 10.38 4.28 9.79
N ALA A 128 9.71 4.62 8.68
CA ALA A 128 8.26 4.69 8.61
C ALA A 128 7.60 3.32 8.85
N LEU A 129 8.17 2.25 8.27
CA LEU A 129 7.70 0.89 8.50
C LEU A 129 7.76 0.51 9.98
N ILE A 130 8.87 0.77 10.67
CA ILE A 130 9.00 0.44 12.11
C ILE A 130 8.06 1.30 12.96
N ALA A 131 7.96 2.60 12.66
CA ALA A 131 7.19 3.53 13.49
C ALA A 131 5.67 3.36 13.33
N ASN A 132 5.20 3.06 12.12
CA ASN A 132 3.79 3.21 11.76
C ASN A 132 3.15 1.96 11.13
N GLY A 133 3.90 0.86 10.97
CA GLY A 133 3.39 -0.35 10.32
C GLY A 133 3.57 -0.37 8.80
N PRO A 134 2.84 -1.25 8.10
CA PRO A 134 2.89 -1.33 6.65
C PRO A 134 2.71 0.03 5.97
N CYS A 135 3.56 0.31 4.98
CA CYS A 135 3.42 1.46 4.10
C CYS A 135 2.74 1.06 2.79
N PHE A 136 2.39 2.01 1.95
CA PHE A 136 1.82 1.72 0.63
C PHE A 136 2.32 2.72 -0.39
N GLY A 137 2.46 2.28 -1.61
CA GLY A 137 2.98 3.08 -2.70
C GLY A 137 2.54 2.59 -4.07
N ALA A 138 2.80 3.37 -5.08
CA ALA A 138 2.41 3.09 -6.45
C ALA A 138 3.62 2.88 -7.36
N LEU A 139 3.56 1.81 -8.15
CA LEU A 139 4.55 1.41 -9.14
C LEU A 139 3.96 1.44 -10.55
N PRO A 140 4.78 1.72 -11.58
CA PRO A 140 4.36 1.53 -12.95
C PRO A 140 4.16 0.04 -13.24
N VAL A 141 3.27 -0.29 -14.17
CA VAL A 141 3.08 -1.65 -14.67
C VAL A 141 3.43 -1.69 -16.14
N TYR A 142 4.45 -2.47 -16.50
CA TYR A 142 4.87 -2.72 -17.87
C TYR A 142 4.50 -4.11 -18.36
N ASN A 143 4.35 -5.08 -17.43
CA ASN A 143 3.90 -6.44 -17.72
C ASN A 143 3.22 -7.04 -16.47
N SER A 144 1.90 -6.99 -16.42
CA SER A 144 1.11 -7.45 -15.28
C SER A 144 1.18 -8.95 -14.98
N GLU A 145 1.71 -9.76 -15.90
CA GLU A 145 1.91 -11.20 -15.70
C GLU A 145 3.28 -11.52 -15.07
N SER A 146 4.21 -10.57 -15.09
CA SER A 146 5.56 -10.75 -14.54
C SER A 146 5.59 -10.44 -13.03
N PRO A 147 6.30 -11.24 -12.22
CA PRO A 147 6.60 -10.88 -10.83
C PRO A 147 7.52 -9.65 -10.70
N THR A 148 8.11 -9.19 -11.80
CA THR A 148 8.88 -7.94 -11.91
C THR A 148 8.14 -6.90 -12.75
N PHE A 149 6.84 -6.82 -12.62
CA PHE A 149 5.91 -6.03 -13.44
C PHE A 149 6.28 -4.54 -13.57
N TRP A 150 7.00 -4.00 -12.60
CA TRP A 150 7.43 -2.58 -12.58
C TRP A 150 8.67 -2.32 -13.45
N LYS A 151 9.40 -3.36 -13.85
CA LYS A 151 10.60 -3.20 -14.69
C LYS A 151 10.21 -2.82 -16.10
N ARG A 152 10.84 -1.76 -16.59
CA ARG A 152 10.59 -1.26 -17.94
C ARG A 152 11.05 -2.30 -18.98
N THR A 153 10.13 -2.72 -19.82
CA THR A 153 10.35 -3.65 -20.92
C THR A 153 10.31 -2.95 -22.28
N GLY A 154 10.07 -1.63 -22.29
CA GLY A 154 9.91 -0.78 -23.48
C GLY A 154 8.65 0.08 -23.37
N GLY A 155 8.58 1.16 -24.12
CA GLY A 155 7.38 2.01 -24.19
C GLY A 155 6.97 2.70 -22.89
N SER A 156 5.69 3.06 -22.83
CA SER A 156 5.02 3.61 -21.64
C SER A 156 4.43 2.48 -20.79
N PRO A 157 4.26 2.68 -19.47
CA PRO A 157 3.59 1.68 -18.65
C PRO A 157 2.12 1.52 -19.08
N GLU A 158 1.59 0.31 -18.94
CA GLU A 158 0.17 -0.02 -19.13
C GLU A 158 -0.72 0.74 -18.14
N GLY A 159 -0.17 1.11 -16.99
CA GLY A 159 -0.84 1.84 -15.94
C GLY A 159 -0.01 1.90 -14.66
N TRP A 160 -0.66 2.26 -13.56
CA TRP A 160 -0.04 2.37 -12.24
C TRP A 160 -0.80 1.50 -11.23
N HIS A 161 -0.06 0.84 -10.37
CA HIS A 161 -0.60 -0.11 -9.41
C HIS A 161 -0.15 0.20 -8.00
N SER A 162 -1.10 0.26 -7.07
CA SER A 162 -0.85 0.45 -5.65
C SER A 162 -0.62 -0.89 -4.95
N ILE A 163 0.43 -0.96 -4.14
CA ILE A 163 0.84 -2.12 -3.36
C ILE A 163 1.13 -1.76 -1.91
N ALA A 164 1.17 -2.76 -1.02
CA ALA A 164 1.60 -2.56 0.35
C ALA A 164 3.06 -2.97 0.55
N ILE A 165 3.86 -2.11 1.17
CA ILE A 165 5.23 -2.37 1.57
C ILE A 165 5.20 -2.87 3.01
N VAL A 166 5.65 -4.10 3.26
CA VAL A 166 5.41 -4.80 4.52
C VAL A 166 6.68 -5.24 5.25
N GLY A 167 7.83 -4.80 4.76
CA GLY A 167 9.11 -5.11 5.38
C GLY A 167 10.28 -4.99 4.40
N TRP A 168 11.42 -5.51 4.82
CA TRP A 168 12.65 -5.59 4.01
C TRP A 168 13.52 -6.75 4.46
N ASN A 169 14.40 -7.19 3.57
CA ASN A 169 15.44 -8.18 3.79
C ASN A 169 16.76 -7.72 3.14
N GLU A 170 17.71 -8.59 2.96
CA GLU A 170 19.01 -8.28 2.35
C GLU A 170 18.90 -7.90 0.86
N GLU A 171 17.87 -8.39 0.16
CA GLU A 171 17.66 -8.20 -1.26
C GLU A 171 16.88 -6.90 -1.58
N GLY A 172 15.98 -6.46 -0.67
CA GLY A 172 15.13 -5.30 -0.93
C GLY A 172 13.91 -5.21 -0.03
N TYR A 173 12.91 -4.46 -0.50
CA TYR A 173 11.63 -4.31 0.21
C TYR A 173 10.66 -5.44 -0.11
N ILE A 174 10.04 -5.99 0.93
CA ILE A 174 9.01 -7.02 0.82
C ILE A 174 7.68 -6.35 0.54
N ILE A 175 7.09 -6.69 -0.58
CA ILE A 175 5.83 -6.15 -1.08
C ILE A 175 4.73 -7.19 -0.97
N ARG A 176 3.59 -6.79 -0.45
CA ARG A 176 2.33 -7.54 -0.52
C ARG A 176 1.50 -6.99 -1.67
N ASN A 177 1.21 -7.84 -2.65
CA ASN A 177 0.36 -7.51 -3.79
C ASN A 177 -1.11 -7.88 -3.49
N SER A 178 -2.03 -7.45 -4.36
CA SER A 178 -3.47 -7.73 -4.33
C SER A 178 -3.95 -8.54 -5.55
N TRP A 179 -3.09 -9.38 -6.11
CA TRP A 179 -3.41 -10.24 -7.27
C TRP A 179 -3.52 -11.73 -6.90
N GLY A 180 -3.81 -12.01 -5.63
CA GLY A 180 -3.99 -13.36 -5.13
C GLY A 180 -2.70 -14.09 -4.80
N VAL A 181 -2.85 -15.27 -4.20
CA VAL A 181 -1.73 -16.08 -3.70
C VAL A 181 -0.94 -16.80 -4.79
N SER A 182 -1.46 -16.88 -6.01
CA SER A 182 -0.76 -17.46 -7.17
C SER A 182 0.30 -16.52 -7.76
N PHE A 183 0.30 -15.24 -7.38
CA PHE A 183 1.26 -14.27 -7.88
C PHE A 183 2.52 -14.22 -7.00
N GLY A 184 3.70 -14.30 -7.59
CA GLY A 184 4.98 -14.26 -6.89
C GLY A 184 5.13 -15.37 -5.82
N ASP A 185 5.73 -15.04 -4.68
CA ASP A 185 5.78 -15.93 -3.52
C ASP A 185 4.52 -15.77 -2.67
N ARG A 186 3.46 -16.52 -3.00
CA ARG A 186 2.17 -16.50 -2.28
C ARG A 186 1.56 -15.11 -2.15
N GLY A 187 1.63 -14.32 -3.24
CA GLY A 187 1.13 -12.95 -3.29
C GLY A 187 2.14 -11.89 -2.84
N TYR A 188 3.38 -12.28 -2.57
CA TYR A 188 4.48 -11.39 -2.22
C TYR A 188 5.55 -11.38 -3.28
N ILE A 189 6.26 -10.25 -3.38
CA ILE A 189 7.45 -10.08 -4.20
C ILE A 189 8.49 -9.27 -3.42
N THR A 190 9.75 -9.32 -3.84
CA THR A 190 10.81 -8.44 -3.33
C THR A 190 11.19 -7.44 -4.41
N ILE A 191 11.18 -6.15 -4.06
CA ILE A 191 11.67 -5.07 -4.91
C ILE A 191 13.07 -4.70 -4.46
N PRO A 192 14.11 -4.83 -5.31
CA PRO A 192 15.46 -4.41 -4.97
C PRO A 192 15.52 -2.96 -4.53
N TYR A 193 16.44 -2.62 -3.62
CA TYR A 193 16.61 -1.24 -3.15
C TYR A 193 16.85 -0.26 -4.30
N SER A 194 17.61 -0.66 -5.34
CA SER A 194 17.83 0.14 -6.54
C SER A 194 16.55 0.54 -7.29
N ASP A 195 15.50 -0.27 -7.16
CA ASP A 195 14.26 -0.10 -7.92
C ASP A 195 13.22 0.76 -7.17
N VAL A 196 13.51 1.16 -5.92
CA VAL A 196 12.60 2.00 -5.10
C VAL A 196 12.31 3.34 -5.77
N ILE A 197 13.26 3.85 -6.55
CA ILE A 197 13.06 5.07 -7.35
C ILE A 197 11.90 4.96 -8.36
N SER A 198 11.45 3.76 -8.68
CA SER A 198 10.30 3.52 -9.55
C SER A 198 8.96 3.87 -8.89
N PHE A 199 8.91 4.00 -7.57
CA PHE A 199 7.68 4.43 -6.89
C PHE A 199 7.33 5.87 -7.25
N ARG A 200 6.07 6.09 -7.62
CA ARG A 200 5.53 7.43 -7.87
C ARG A 200 5.34 8.23 -6.59
N GLU A 201 4.83 7.57 -5.57
CA GLU A 201 4.62 8.10 -4.23
C GLU A 201 4.54 6.95 -3.22
N ILE A 202 4.99 7.19 -2.00
CA ILE A 202 4.91 6.24 -0.88
C ILE A 202 4.31 6.95 0.33
N TRP A 203 3.37 6.27 0.99
CA TRP A 203 2.63 6.82 2.12
C TRP A 203 2.69 5.92 3.35
N THR A 204 2.56 6.53 4.51
CA THR A 204 2.35 5.88 5.81
C THR A 204 1.19 6.55 6.53
N ILE A 205 0.64 5.91 7.56
CA ILE A 205 -0.35 6.51 8.47
C ILE A 205 0.32 6.72 9.82
N LEU A 206 0.41 7.96 10.27
CA LEU A 206 0.96 8.28 11.59
C LEU A 206 0.03 7.70 12.65
N GLY A 207 0.58 6.93 13.58
CA GLY A 207 -0.16 6.18 14.59
C GLY A 207 -0.46 6.91 15.86
#